data_97ce33d42d073071c9dc17ffb695e11d
#
_entry.id   97ce33d42d073071c9dc17ffb695e11d
#
_cell.length_a   1.000
_cell.length_b   1.000
_cell.length_c   1.000
_cell.angle_alpha   90.00
_cell.angle_beta   90.00
_cell.angle_gamma   90.00
#
_symmetry.space_group_name_H-M   'P 1'
#
loop_
_entity.id
_entity.type
_entity.pdbx_description
1 polymer ?
#
loop_
_entity_poly.entity_id
_entity_poly.type
_entity_poly.pdbx_seq_one_letter_code
_entity_poly.pdbx_strand_id
1 'polypeptide(L)'
;YVLLGDELDSPRGRIHQIQSMLENGGPPAPETVTHIDRCLSCLSCNTTCPSGVDYMHLVDHARAHIERTHVRPLPDRWLRALLARVLPNPRLFRLSARAAALFRWAAALAPGRLNGLIRLAPDRLPTQGPTARAGAFAPTAPRRMRVVIPGGCVQPTLAPEINAAAVRLLTRMGVEVVTEDAACCGAIPHHLGKTDQGRALAAQRIAAWTREIDGAGLDAIVVTASGCGVNIRDYGHMFREDPRLAADAARVSALALDVTEVIAKL
;
A
#
# COMPACT_ATOMS: atom_id res chain seq x y z
N TYR A 1 5.98 8.52 20.23
CA TYR A 1 6.46 9.60 21.07
C TYR A 1 5.89 9.50 22.49
N VAL A 2 4.58 9.74 22.69
CA VAL A 2 3.96 9.79 24.03
C VAL A 2 4.19 8.51 24.84
N LEU A 3 4.10 7.35 24.23
CA LEU A 3 4.27 6.04 24.88
C LEU A 3 5.71 5.72 25.27
N LEU A 4 6.68 6.17 24.48
CA LEU A 4 8.09 5.83 24.67
C LEU A 4 8.89 6.99 25.31
N GLY A 5 8.33 8.19 25.38
CA GLY A 5 9.01 9.39 25.87
C GLY A 5 10.19 9.85 25.00
N ASP A 6 10.28 9.34 23.77
CA ASP A 6 11.41 9.59 22.86
C ASP A 6 11.01 10.61 21.79
N GLU A 7 11.60 11.81 21.85
CA GLU A 7 11.33 12.89 20.88
C GLU A 7 11.75 12.52 19.45
N LEU A 8 12.72 11.64 19.27
CA LEU A 8 13.16 11.18 17.95
C LEU A 8 12.09 10.34 17.23
N ASP A 9 11.13 9.79 17.96
CA ASP A 9 9.95 9.11 17.40
C ASP A 9 8.80 10.07 17.06
N SER A 10 8.92 11.36 17.41
CA SER A 10 7.94 12.39 17.01
C SER A 10 8.07 12.73 15.51
N PRO A 11 7.02 13.28 14.87
CA PRO A 11 7.14 13.78 13.50
C PRO A 11 8.26 14.80 13.34
N ARG A 12 8.36 15.76 14.27
CA ARG A 12 9.41 16.79 14.27
C ARG A 12 10.80 16.18 14.43
N GLY A 13 10.97 15.25 15.35
CA GLY A 13 12.24 14.56 15.56
C GLY A 13 12.68 13.77 14.32
N ARG A 14 11.73 13.09 13.66
CA ARG A 14 12.03 12.38 12.39
C ARG A 14 12.39 13.33 11.25
N ILE A 15 11.70 14.46 11.10
CA ILE A 15 12.06 15.47 10.10
C ILE A 15 13.49 15.95 10.32
N HIS A 16 13.86 16.29 11.56
CA HIS A 16 15.22 16.73 11.89
C HIS A 16 16.27 15.65 11.59
N GLN A 17 15.98 14.39 11.92
CA GLN A 17 16.89 13.27 11.60
C GLN A 17 17.05 13.08 10.08
N ILE A 18 15.96 13.22 9.31
CA ILE A 18 16.00 13.13 7.84
C ILE A 18 16.83 14.28 7.28
N GLN A 19 16.63 15.49 7.76
CA GLN A 19 17.40 16.68 7.37
C GLN A 19 18.88 16.45 7.64
N SER A 20 19.24 16.11 8.87
CA SER A 20 20.64 15.85 9.25
C SER A 20 21.30 14.74 8.41
N MET A 21 20.56 13.65 8.14
CA MET A 21 21.02 12.54 7.31
C MET A 21 21.32 12.99 5.88
N LEU A 22 20.45 13.81 5.28
CA LEU A 22 20.61 14.26 3.90
C LEU A 22 21.69 15.35 3.75
N GLU A 23 21.80 16.26 4.72
CA GLU A 23 22.83 17.32 4.73
C GLU A 23 24.25 16.75 4.92
N ASN A 24 24.40 15.75 5.79
CA ASN A 24 25.70 15.12 6.03
C ASN A 24 26.12 14.15 4.92
N GLY A 25 25.17 13.64 4.14
CA GLY A 25 25.40 12.60 3.13
C GLY A 25 25.86 11.27 3.75
N GLY A 26 26.04 10.26 2.91
CA GLY A 26 26.53 8.95 3.34
C GLY A 26 25.51 8.09 4.11
N PRO A 27 25.97 7.01 4.77
CA PRO A 27 25.10 6.10 5.51
C PRO A 27 24.56 6.78 6.79
N PRO A 28 23.27 6.61 7.09
CA PRO A 28 22.66 7.17 8.30
C PRO A 28 23.18 6.49 9.57
N ALA A 29 23.10 7.20 10.69
CA ALA A 29 23.33 6.62 12.01
C ALA A 29 22.30 5.51 12.29
N PRO A 30 22.67 4.43 13.01
CA PRO A 30 21.74 3.34 13.35
C PRO A 30 20.48 3.79 14.11
N GLU A 31 20.60 4.83 14.92
CA GLU A 31 19.46 5.45 15.61
C GLU A 31 18.46 6.03 14.63
N THR A 32 18.92 6.83 13.66
CA THR A 32 18.06 7.39 12.61
C THR A 32 17.32 6.28 11.86
N VAL A 33 18.01 5.20 11.48
CA VAL A 33 17.38 4.04 10.84
C VAL A 33 16.27 3.47 11.70
N THR A 34 16.52 3.33 13.01
CA THR A 34 15.54 2.78 13.95
C THR A 34 14.27 3.63 14.00
N HIS A 35 14.39 4.95 14.13
CA HIS A 35 13.23 5.84 14.23
C HIS A 35 12.46 5.99 12.93
N ILE A 36 13.15 6.00 11.78
CA ILE A 36 12.51 6.02 10.47
C ILE A 36 11.79 4.69 10.18
N ASP A 37 12.39 3.55 10.53
CA ASP A 37 11.76 2.23 10.35
C ASP A 37 10.53 2.02 11.27
N ARG A 38 10.47 2.66 12.44
CA ARG A 38 9.30 2.65 13.34
C ARG A 38 8.13 3.46 12.84
N CYS A 39 8.31 4.33 11.85
CA CYS A 39 7.22 5.12 11.29
C CYS A 39 6.25 4.21 10.53
N LEU A 40 4.97 4.23 10.92
CA LEU A 40 3.90 3.44 10.31
C LEU A 40 3.37 4.03 9.00
N SER A 41 3.86 5.20 8.57
CA SER A 41 3.32 5.95 7.41
C SER A 41 1.80 6.17 7.50
N CYS A 42 1.27 6.39 8.70
CA CYS A 42 -0.15 6.70 8.88
C CYS A 42 -0.54 8.12 8.40
N LEU A 43 0.45 8.98 8.15
CA LEU A 43 0.35 10.33 7.60
C LEU A 43 -0.53 11.32 8.39
N SER A 44 -0.96 10.97 9.61
CA SER A 44 -1.70 11.89 10.47
C SER A 44 -0.94 13.20 10.73
N CYS A 45 0.39 13.14 10.80
CA CYS A 45 1.23 14.33 10.93
C CYS A 45 1.27 15.20 9.68
N ASN A 46 1.04 14.64 8.49
CA ASN A 46 1.06 15.37 7.22
C ASN A 46 -0.12 16.36 7.13
N THR A 47 -1.32 15.89 7.50
CA THR A 47 -2.56 16.68 7.42
C THR A 47 -2.69 17.69 8.56
N THR A 48 -2.01 17.48 9.68
CA THR A 48 -2.08 18.36 10.88
C THR A 48 -0.88 19.29 11.01
N CYS A 49 0.07 19.24 10.07
CA CYS A 49 1.28 20.08 10.14
C CYS A 49 0.96 21.56 9.88
N PRO A 50 1.15 22.47 10.86
CA PRO A 50 0.87 23.90 10.64
C PRO A 50 1.87 24.55 9.70
N SER A 51 3.05 23.97 9.51
CA SER A 51 4.09 24.45 8.59
C SER A 51 3.98 23.87 7.18
N GLY A 52 2.96 23.02 6.92
CA GLY A 52 2.75 22.42 5.60
C GLY A 52 3.88 21.50 5.12
N VAL A 53 4.62 20.86 6.04
CA VAL A 53 5.70 19.94 5.67
C VAL A 53 5.11 18.69 5.02
N ASP A 54 5.53 18.40 3.80
CA ASP A 54 5.20 17.17 3.10
C ASP A 54 6.02 15.99 3.63
N TYR A 55 5.61 15.49 4.79
CA TYR A 55 6.30 14.42 5.48
C TYR A 55 6.26 13.08 4.71
N MET A 56 5.23 12.85 3.91
CA MET A 56 5.08 11.62 3.12
C MET A 56 6.27 11.43 2.18
N HIS A 57 6.56 12.42 1.36
CA HIS A 57 7.68 12.35 0.42
C HIS A 57 9.03 12.36 1.12
N LEU A 58 9.15 13.08 2.25
CA LEU A 58 10.37 13.07 3.06
C LEU A 58 10.70 11.67 3.60
N VAL A 59 9.72 10.98 4.19
CA VAL A 59 9.97 9.65 4.79
C VAL A 59 10.22 8.59 3.73
N ASP A 60 9.57 8.66 2.58
CA ASP A 60 9.79 7.72 1.49
C ASP A 60 11.16 7.93 0.84
N HIS A 61 11.59 9.19 0.65
CA HIS A 61 12.94 9.52 0.22
C HIS A 61 14.01 9.03 1.22
N ALA A 62 13.78 9.26 2.52
CA ALA A 62 14.67 8.78 3.57
C ALA A 62 14.81 7.25 3.56
N ARG A 63 13.70 6.52 3.42
CA ARG A 63 13.72 5.05 3.33
C ARG A 63 14.48 4.55 2.11
N ALA A 64 14.31 5.20 0.96
CA ALA A 64 15.06 4.88 -0.24
C ALA A 64 16.56 5.14 -0.06
N HIS A 65 16.93 6.24 0.59
CA HIS A 65 18.33 6.55 0.93
C HIS A 65 18.92 5.51 1.89
N ILE A 66 18.20 5.17 2.97
CA ILE A 66 18.63 4.16 3.94
C ILE A 66 18.81 2.79 3.28
N GLU A 67 17.89 2.37 2.42
CA GLU A 67 17.99 1.06 1.74
C GLU A 67 19.22 0.97 0.83
N ARG A 68 19.65 2.07 0.24
CA ARG A 68 20.85 2.13 -0.63
C ARG A 68 22.16 2.24 0.13
N THR A 69 22.19 2.93 1.28
CA THR A 69 23.42 3.34 1.94
C THR A 69 23.71 2.61 3.24
N HIS A 70 22.66 2.11 3.93
CA HIS A 70 22.84 1.46 5.23
C HIS A 70 22.91 -0.06 5.11
N VAL A 71 24.00 -0.63 5.67
CA VAL A 71 24.18 -2.09 5.72
C VAL A 71 23.44 -2.67 6.92
N ARG A 72 22.29 -3.26 6.66
CA ARG A 72 21.48 -3.91 7.70
C ARG A 72 22.06 -5.28 8.10
N PRO A 73 21.80 -5.73 9.35
CA PRO A 73 22.12 -7.12 9.76
C PRO A 73 21.47 -8.16 8.84
N LEU A 74 22.13 -9.28 8.63
CA LEU A 74 21.66 -10.35 7.73
C LEU A 74 20.20 -10.79 8.01
N PRO A 75 19.77 -11.04 9.26
CA PRO A 75 18.38 -11.44 9.51
C PRO A 75 17.36 -10.38 9.07
N ASP A 76 17.66 -9.09 9.24
CA ASP A 76 16.79 -8.01 8.83
C ASP A 76 16.73 -7.89 7.30
N ARG A 77 17.87 -8.02 6.62
CA ARG A 77 17.94 -8.05 5.16
C ARG A 77 17.10 -9.18 4.58
N TRP A 78 17.22 -10.39 5.14
CA TRP A 78 16.45 -11.55 4.72
C TRP A 78 14.95 -11.34 4.93
N LEU A 79 14.55 -10.87 6.11
CA LEU A 79 13.14 -10.60 6.40
C LEU A 79 12.55 -9.56 5.45
N ARG A 80 13.26 -8.45 5.22
CA ARG A 80 12.81 -7.39 4.30
C ARG A 80 12.72 -7.88 2.85
N ALA A 81 13.69 -8.68 2.41
CA ALA A 81 13.68 -9.30 1.08
C ALA A 81 12.49 -10.29 0.94
N LEU A 82 12.24 -11.10 1.96
CA LEU A 82 11.11 -12.02 2.00
C LEU A 82 9.78 -11.25 1.93
N LEU A 83 9.59 -10.22 2.75
CA LEU A 83 8.38 -9.40 2.75
C LEU A 83 8.18 -8.70 1.40
N ALA A 84 9.23 -8.11 0.83
CA ALA A 84 9.17 -7.47 -0.48
C ALA A 84 8.87 -8.44 -1.64
N ARG A 85 9.15 -9.73 -1.46
CA ARG A 85 8.86 -10.77 -2.47
C ARG A 85 7.49 -11.40 -2.28
N VAL A 86 7.11 -11.69 -1.04
CA VAL A 86 5.90 -12.46 -0.72
C VAL A 86 4.65 -11.58 -0.72
N LEU A 87 4.68 -10.45 -0.02
CA LEU A 87 3.49 -9.62 0.17
C LEU A 87 2.93 -9.03 -1.15
N PRO A 88 3.76 -8.52 -2.10
CA PRO A 88 3.25 -8.02 -3.36
C PRO A 88 2.74 -9.10 -4.32
N ASN A 89 3.06 -10.38 -4.06
CA ASN A 89 2.63 -11.50 -4.90
C ASN A 89 1.45 -12.22 -4.23
N PRO A 90 0.21 -12.07 -4.74
CA PRO A 90 -0.98 -12.63 -4.08
C PRO A 90 -0.96 -14.15 -3.94
N ARG A 91 -0.36 -14.87 -4.90
CA ARG A 91 -0.24 -16.34 -4.86
C ARG A 91 0.73 -16.79 -3.77
N LEU A 92 1.92 -16.18 -3.73
CA LEU A 92 2.91 -16.47 -2.70
C LEU A 92 2.41 -16.07 -1.32
N PHE A 93 1.76 -14.91 -1.20
CA PHE A 93 1.17 -14.47 0.06
C PHE A 93 0.11 -15.45 0.56
N ARG A 94 -0.79 -15.90 -0.31
CA ARG A 94 -1.83 -16.87 0.08
C ARG A 94 -1.22 -18.22 0.50
N LEU A 95 -0.18 -18.68 -0.18
CA LEU A 95 0.54 -19.91 0.19
C LEU A 95 1.23 -19.74 1.54
N SER A 96 1.95 -18.65 1.76
CA SER A 96 2.61 -18.37 3.05
C SER A 96 1.63 -18.20 4.20
N ALA A 97 0.48 -17.55 3.96
CA ALA A 97 -0.58 -17.41 4.96
C ALA A 97 -1.22 -18.76 5.32
N ARG A 98 -1.41 -19.67 4.36
CA ARG A 98 -1.86 -21.05 4.61
C ARG A 98 -0.83 -21.82 5.44
N ALA A 99 0.44 -21.74 5.08
CA ALA A 99 1.52 -22.38 5.84
C ALA A 99 1.58 -21.81 7.27
N ALA A 100 1.50 -20.49 7.44
CA ALA A 100 1.50 -19.86 8.75
C ALA A 100 0.29 -20.28 9.60
N ALA A 101 -0.91 -20.41 9.03
CA ALA A 101 -2.09 -20.90 9.71
C ALA A 101 -1.92 -22.36 10.14
N LEU A 102 -1.37 -23.22 9.26
CA LEU A 102 -1.14 -24.65 9.55
C LEU A 102 -0.09 -24.86 10.66
N PHE A 103 0.98 -24.06 10.65
CA PHE A 103 2.08 -24.16 11.61
C PHE A 103 1.98 -23.17 12.78
N ARG A 104 0.82 -22.55 12.99
CA ARG A 104 0.62 -21.56 14.05
C ARG A 104 0.89 -22.10 15.45
N TRP A 105 0.59 -23.38 15.68
CA TRP A 105 0.88 -24.07 16.93
C TRP A 105 2.38 -24.11 17.27
N ALA A 106 3.23 -24.11 16.24
CA ALA A 106 4.69 -24.09 16.39
C ALA A 106 5.28 -22.66 16.40
N ALA A 107 4.45 -21.62 16.41
CA ALA A 107 4.91 -20.23 16.36
C ALA A 107 5.90 -19.90 17.49
N ALA A 108 5.72 -20.49 18.69
CA ALA A 108 6.61 -20.29 19.84
C ALA A 108 8.06 -20.74 19.57
N LEU A 109 8.27 -21.66 18.63
CA LEU A 109 9.60 -22.14 18.21
C LEU A 109 10.28 -21.19 17.23
N ALA A 110 9.53 -20.27 16.62
CA ALA A 110 10.08 -19.34 15.65
C ALA A 110 10.78 -18.16 16.35
N PRO A 111 11.97 -17.73 15.87
CA PRO A 111 12.72 -16.65 16.52
C PRO A 111 12.08 -15.28 16.31
N GLY A 112 12.02 -14.48 17.36
CA GLY A 112 11.76 -13.04 17.37
C GLY A 112 10.59 -12.59 16.47
N ARG A 113 10.88 -11.77 15.46
CA ARG A 113 9.88 -11.17 14.54
C ARG A 113 9.09 -12.19 13.73
N LEU A 114 9.67 -13.36 13.42
CA LEU A 114 8.97 -14.41 12.68
C LEU A 114 7.84 -15.02 13.50
N ASN A 115 8.02 -15.18 14.81
CA ASN A 115 6.94 -15.57 15.74
C ASN A 115 5.75 -14.60 15.61
N GLY A 116 6.01 -13.28 15.67
CA GLY A 116 4.98 -12.27 15.52
C GLY A 116 4.22 -12.37 14.18
N LEU A 117 4.95 -12.58 13.07
CA LEU A 117 4.33 -12.74 11.75
C LEU A 117 3.44 -13.99 11.66
N ILE A 118 3.87 -15.12 12.22
CA ILE A 118 3.08 -16.36 12.24
C ILE A 118 1.82 -16.17 13.09
N ARG A 119 1.92 -15.49 14.21
CA ARG A 119 0.76 -15.20 15.09
C ARG A 119 -0.25 -14.23 14.48
N LEU A 120 0.16 -13.38 13.55
CA LEU A 120 -0.75 -12.51 12.79
C LEU A 120 -1.59 -13.26 11.75
N ALA A 121 -1.20 -14.50 11.38
CA ALA A 121 -2.01 -15.30 10.48
C ALA A 121 -3.34 -15.68 11.18
N PRO A 122 -4.48 -15.59 10.48
CA PRO A 122 -5.76 -16.04 11.03
C PRO A 122 -5.76 -17.55 11.22
N ASP A 123 -6.58 -18.04 12.16
CA ASP A 123 -6.70 -19.49 12.43
C ASP A 123 -7.19 -20.25 11.19
N ARG A 124 -8.09 -19.62 10.42
CA ARG A 124 -8.59 -20.13 9.14
C ARG A 124 -8.62 -19.00 8.13
N LEU A 125 -8.11 -19.27 6.93
CA LEU A 125 -8.23 -18.31 5.85
C LEU A 125 -9.67 -18.31 5.31
N PRO A 126 -10.25 -17.13 5.10
CA PRO A 126 -11.59 -17.01 4.52
C PRO A 126 -11.60 -17.55 3.08
N THR A 127 -12.80 -18.02 2.67
CA THR A 127 -13.04 -18.41 1.27
C THR A 127 -13.15 -17.16 0.40
N GLN A 128 -12.52 -17.22 -0.77
CA GLN A 128 -12.62 -16.12 -1.73
C GLN A 128 -13.96 -16.21 -2.48
N GLY A 129 -14.67 -15.09 -2.51
CA GLY A 129 -15.90 -14.91 -3.30
C GLY A 129 -15.63 -14.47 -4.75
N PRO A 130 -16.70 -14.23 -5.54
CA PRO A 130 -16.61 -13.78 -6.94
C PRO A 130 -15.82 -12.48 -7.10
N THR A 131 -15.90 -11.57 -6.13
CA THR A 131 -15.23 -10.26 -6.14
C THR A 131 -13.70 -10.32 -5.98
N ALA A 132 -13.15 -11.50 -5.72
CA ALA A 132 -11.70 -11.71 -5.66
C ALA A 132 -11.06 -12.00 -7.03
N ARG A 133 -11.85 -11.99 -8.10
CA ARG A 133 -11.41 -12.18 -9.49
C ARG A 133 -11.89 -11.03 -10.34
N ALA A 134 -11.29 -10.90 -11.52
CA ALA A 134 -11.76 -9.97 -12.54
C ALA A 134 -13.22 -10.27 -12.91
N GLY A 135 -14.04 -9.23 -12.97
CA GLY A 135 -15.45 -9.34 -13.30
C GLY A 135 -16.14 -7.98 -13.29
N ALA A 136 -17.35 -7.93 -13.86
CA ALA A 136 -18.19 -6.74 -13.84
C ALA A 136 -19.49 -7.04 -13.11
N PHE A 137 -19.90 -6.12 -12.25
CA PHE A 137 -21.12 -6.20 -11.45
C PHE A 137 -22.03 -5.04 -11.86
N ALA A 138 -23.14 -5.40 -12.50
CA ALA A 138 -24.12 -4.42 -12.94
C ALA A 138 -24.81 -3.75 -11.73
N PRO A 139 -25.16 -2.46 -11.84
CA PRO A 139 -25.92 -1.78 -10.82
C PRO A 139 -27.37 -2.33 -10.78
N THR A 140 -27.98 -2.33 -9.60
CA THR A 140 -29.39 -2.71 -9.40
C THR A 140 -30.37 -1.53 -9.53
N ALA A 141 -29.84 -0.32 -9.77
CA ALA A 141 -30.54 0.93 -10.04
C ALA A 141 -30.00 1.56 -11.33
N PRO A 142 -30.62 2.61 -11.90
CA PRO A 142 -30.07 3.28 -13.07
C PRO A 142 -28.62 3.69 -12.89
N ARG A 143 -27.78 3.38 -13.88
CA ARG A 143 -26.33 3.59 -13.81
C ARG A 143 -25.98 5.07 -13.66
N ARG A 144 -25.25 5.40 -12.60
CA ARG A 144 -24.75 6.76 -12.27
C ARG A 144 -23.26 6.90 -12.49
N MET A 145 -22.51 5.85 -12.18
CA MET A 145 -21.04 5.83 -12.29
C MET A 145 -20.56 4.44 -12.72
N ARG A 146 -19.35 4.38 -13.29
CA ARG A 146 -18.59 3.16 -13.53
C ARG A 146 -17.25 3.23 -12.81
N VAL A 147 -16.97 2.29 -11.91
CA VAL A 147 -15.76 2.31 -11.08
C VAL A 147 -15.01 1.00 -11.14
N VAL A 148 -13.70 1.03 -10.88
CA VAL A 148 -12.91 -0.18 -10.64
C VAL A 148 -12.55 -0.29 -9.16
N ILE A 149 -12.66 -1.49 -8.60
CA ILE A 149 -12.10 -1.83 -7.28
C ILE A 149 -10.83 -2.64 -7.53
N PRO A 150 -9.64 -2.13 -7.16
CA PRO A 150 -8.38 -2.86 -7.27
C PRO A 150 -8.42 -4.19 -6.53
N GLY A 151 -7.92 -5.25 -7.16
CA GLY A 151 -7.90 -6.58 -6.55
C GLY A 151 -7.09 -6.66 -5.25
N GLY A 152 -6.06 -5.82 -5.10
CA GLY A 152 -5.17 -5.84 -3.94
C GLY A 152 -4.25 -7.08 -3.89
N CYS A 153 -3.28 -7.08 -2.98
CA CYS A 153 -2.36 -8.22 -2.84
C CYS A 153 -2.63 -9.05 -1.57
N VAL A 154 -2.90 -8.40 -0.45
CA VAL A 154 -3.09 -9.01 0.89
C VAL A 154 -4.56 -9.18 1.23
N GLN A 155 -5.36 -8.15 1.00
CA GLN A 155 -6.77 -8.08 1.39
C GLN A 155 -7.62 -9.25 0.84
N PRO A 156 -7.53 -9.68 -0.44
CA PRO A 156 -8.33 -10.80 -0.93
C PRO A 156 -8.06 -12.12 -0.21
N THR A 157 -6.91 -12.22 0.46
CA THR A 157 -6.56 -13.43 1.22
C THR A 157 -7.02 -13.35 2.67
N LEU A 158 -6.93 -12.18 3.32
CA LEU A 158 -7.23 -12.02 4.75
C LEU A 158 -8.65 -11.55 5.02
N ALA A 159 -9.21 -10.70 4.17
CA ALA A 159 -10.50 -10.05 4.37
C ALA A 159 -11.24 -9.82 3.02
N PRO A 160 -11.57 -10.88 2.25
CA PRO A 160 -12.25 -10.76 0.95
C PRO A 160 -13.65 -10.14 1.07
N GLU A 161 -14.26 -10.21 2.25
CA GLU A 161 -15.59 -9.65 2.54
C GLU A 161 -15.63 -8.13 2.42
N ILE A 162 -14.49 -7.42 2.56
CA ILE A 162 -14.43 -5.95 2.43
C ILE A 162 -14.80 -5.54 1.00
N ASN A 163 -14.13 -6.10 -0.02
CA ASN A 163 -14.45 -5.80 -1.41
C ASN A 163 -15.84 -6.30 -1.77
N ALA A 164 -16.26 -7.44 -1.25
CA ALA A 164 -17.62 -7.96 -1.47
C ALA A 164 -18.69 -7.03 -0.89
N ALA A 165 -18.47 -6.43 0.27
CA ALA A 165 -19.37 -5.46 0.87
C ALA A 165 -19.39 -4.15 0.05
N ALA A 166 -18.23 -3.66 -0.39
CA ALA A 166 -18.13 -2.46 -1.23
C ALA A 166 -18.89 -2.66 -2.57
N VAL A 167 -18.70 -3.80 -3.23
CA VAL A 167 -19.44 -4.13 -4.47
C VAL A 167 -20.96 -4.13 -4.22
N ARG A 168 -21.43 -4.83 -3.17
CA ARG A 168 -22.87 -4.86 -2.84
C ARG A 168 -23.44 -3.49 -2.56
N LEU A 169 -22.70 -2.64 -1.84
CA LEU A 169 -23.13 -1.29 -1.51
C LEU A 169 -23.22 -0.42 -2.77
N LEU A 170 -22.14 -0.34 -3.52
CA LEU A 170 -22.04 0.53 -4.69
C LEU A 170 -23.03 0.12 -5.80
N THR A 171 -23.21 -1.19 -6.06
CA THR A 171 -24.19 -1.64 -7.07
C THR A 171 -25.64 -1.27 -6.68
N ARG A 172 -26.00 -1.30 -5.41
CA ARG A 172 -27.30 -0.83 -4.92
C ARG A 172 -27.51 0.68 -5.12
N MET A 173 -26.40 1.44 -5.11
CA MET A 173 -26.43 2.89 -5.29
C MET A 173 -26.35 3.32 -6.77
N GLY A 174 -26.46 2.39 -7.73
CA GLY A 174 -26.42 2.69 -9.15
C GLY A 174 -25.02 2.75 -9.74
N VAL A 175 -24.02 2.17 -9.07
CA VAL A 175 -22.64 2.13 -9.59
C VAL A 175 -22.37 0.79 -10.25
N GLU A 176 -21.89 0.82 -11.50
CA GLU A 176 -21.29 -0.34 -12.16
C GLU A 176 -19.89 -0.55 -11.60
N VAL A 177 -19.64 -1.73 -11.04
CA VAL A 177 -18.35 -2.04 -10.40
C VAL A 177 -17.58 -3.08 -11.20
N VAL A 178 -16.39 -2.72 -11.62
CA VAL A 178 -15.41 -3.65 -12.21
C VAL A 178 -14.44 -4.09 -11.11
N THR A 179 -14.22 -5.39 -10.98
CA THR A 179 -13.18 -5.94 -10.12
C THR A 179 -12.03 -6.49 -10.95
N GLU A 180 -10.86 -6.54 -10.38
CA GLU A 180 -9.65 -7.05 -11.02
C GLU A 180 -9.11 -8.29 -10.30
N ASP A 181 -8.29 -9.05 -11.01
CA ASP A 181 -7.48 -10.08 -10.38
C ASP A 181 -6.51 -9.45 -9.36
N ALA A 182 -6.22 -10.22 -8.32
CA ALA A 182 -5.35 -9.75 -7.24
C ALA A 182 -3.97 -9.31 -7.76
N ALA A 183 -3.61 -8.06 -7.46
CA ALA A 183 -2.35 -7.45 -7.86
C ALA A 183 -1.93 -6.35 -6.88
N CYS A 184 -0.63 -6.10 -6.76
CA CYS A 184 -0.10 -5.09 -5.85
C CYS A 184 -0.07 -3.70 -6.49
N CYS A 185 -0.43 -2.68 -5.71
CA CYS A 185 -0.29 -1.26 -6.07
C CYS A 185 1.15 -0.72 -5.96
N GLY A 186 2.10 -1.51 -5.44
CA GLY A 186 3.49 -1.08 -5.25
C GLY A 186 3.80 -0.45 -3.88
N ALA A 187 2.82 -0.18 -3.04
CA ALA A 187 3.02 0.50 -1.75
C ALA A 187 4.02 -0.23 -0.83
N ILE A 188 3.90 -1.55 -0.70
CA ILE A 188 4.74 -2.34 0.22
C ILE A 188 6.24 -2.23 -0.11
N PRO A 189 6.70 -2.54 -1.33
CA PRO A 189 8.11 -2.36 -1.66
C PRO A 189 8.53 -0.89 -1.62
N HIS A 190 7.67 0.05 -2.02
CA HIS A 190 7.95 1.47 -1.95
C HIS A 190 8.28 1.92 -0.52
N HIS A 191 7.41 1.62 0.45
CA HIS A 191 7.63 1.94 1.86
C HIS A 191 8.75 1.13 2.54
N LEU A 192 9.22 0.05 1.91
CA LEU A 192 10.46 -0.63 2.30
C LEU A 192 11.72 0.04 1.71
N GLY A 193 11.60 1.15 0.98
CA GLY A 193 12.70 1.81 0.30
C GLY A 193 13.14 1.15 -1.02
N LYS A 194 12.45 0.08 -1.45
CA LYS A 194 12.69 -0.61 -2.72
C LYS A 194 11.91 0.07 -3.85
N THR A 195 12.29 1.31 -4.10
CA THR A 195 11.56 2.25 -4.98
C THR A 195 11.35 1.70 -6.38
N ASP A 196 12.39 1.10 -6.99
CA ASP A 196 12.29 0.57 -8.35
C ASP A 196 11.26 -0.56 -8.46
N GLN A 197 11.22 -1.46 -7.45
CA GLN A 197 10.22 -2.52 -7.39
C GLN A 197 8.82 -1.95 -7.20
N GLY A 198 8.66 -0.92 -6.35
CA GLY A 198 7.39 -0.22 -6.15
C GLY A 198 6.90 0.43 -7.45
N ARG A 199 7.77 1.18 -8.13
CA ARG A 199 7.48 1.82 -9.42
C ARG A 199 7.12 0.82 -10.52
N ALA A 200 7.82 -0.30 -10.61
CA ALA A 200 7.50 -1.33 -11.61
C ALA A 200 6.09 -1.92 -11.44
N LEU A 201 5.66 -2.15 -10.19
CA LEU A 201 4.30 -2.59 -9.88
C LEU A 201 3.25 -1.51 -10.15
N ALA A 202 3.53 -0.26 -9.76
CA ALA A 202 2.68 0.88 -10.02
C ALA A 202 2.47 1.11 -11.54
N ALA A 203 3.54 1.05 -12.33
CA ALA A 203 3.47 1.17 -13.80
C ALA A 203 2.53 0.15 -14.45
N GLN A 204 2.52 -1.09 -13.94
CA GLN A 204 1.57 -2.11 -14.41
C GLN A 204 0.11 -1.72 -14.09
N ARG A 205 -0.14 -1.11 -12.93
CA ARG A 205 -1.49 -0.65 -12.57
C ARG A 205 -1.91 0.57 -13.38
N ILE A 206 -1.01 1.53 -13.56
CA ILE A 206 -1.24 2.68 -14.44
C ILE A 206 -1.67 2.19 -15.82
N ALA A 207 -0.89 1.32 -16.46
CA ALA A 207 -1.20 0.80 -17.78
C ALA A 207 -2.53 0.01 -17.84
N ALA A 208 -2.90 -0.72 -16.78
CA ALA A 208 -4.18 -1.43 -16.72
C ALA A 208 -5.36 -0.45 -16.62
N TRP A 209 -5.29 0.53 -15.73
CA TRP A 209 -6.38 1.47 -15.52
C TRP A 209 -6.50 2.51 -16.64
N THR A 210 -5.40 2.92 -17.26
CA THR A 210 -5.45 3.77 -18.47
C THR A 210 -6.22 3.08 -19.59
N ARG A 211 -6.04 1.77 -19.80
CA ARG A 211 -6.85 1.03 -20.79
C ARG A 211 -8.35 1.02 -20.45
N GLU A 212 -8.71 0.93 -19.17
CA GLU A 212 -10.11 1.02 -18.73
C GLU A 212 -10.68 2.44 -18.94
N ILE A 213 -9.88 3.48 -18.65
CA ILE A 213 -10.23 4.88 -18.83
C ILE A 213 -10.48 5.18 -20.31
N ASP A 214 -9.58 4.75 -21.19
CA ASP A 214 -9.63 5.03 -22.64
C ASP A 214 -10.65 4.14 -23.37
N GLY A 215 -10.99 2.99 -22.79
CA GLY A 215 -11.95 2.03 -23.35
C GLY A 215 -13.39 2.34 -22.94
N ALA A 216 -13.89 1.67 -21.94
CA ALA A 216 -15.29 1.80 -21.49
C ALA A 216 -15.56 3.05 -20.63
N GLY A 217 -14.53 3.81 -20.31
CA GLY A 217 -14.57 4.93 -19.38
C GLY A 217 -14.52 4.48 -17.92
N LEU A 218 -14.00 5.35 -17.05
CA LEU A 218 -13.90 5.10 -15.62
C LEU A 218 -14.07 6.42 -14.86
N ASP A 219 -15.03 6.44 -13.92
CA ASP A 219 -15.33 7.61 -13.12
C ASP A 219 -14.51 7.65 -11.82
N ALA A 220 -14.11 6.47 -11.29
CA ALA A 220 -13.25 6.37 -10.12
C ALA A 220 -12.54 5.03 -10.01
N ILE A 221 -11.39 5.05 -9.32
CA ILE A 221 -10.67 3.88 -8.80
C ILE A 221 -10.96 3.84 -7.30
N VAL A 222 -11.84 2.95 -6.88
CA VAL A 222 -12.33 2.89 -5.50
C VAL A 222 -11.42 2.04 -4.64
N VAL A 223 -10.74 2.67 -3.71
CA VAL A 223 -9.78 1.97 -2.84
C VAL A 223 -10.42 1.69 -1.49
N THR A 224 -10.37 0.42 -1.08
CA THR A 224 -10.91 -0.09 0.18
C THR A 224 -9.82 -0.34 1.24
N ALA A 225 -8.57 -0.05 0.91
CA ALA A 225 -7.40 -0.19 1.79
C ALA A 225 -6.58 1.09 1.77
N SER A 226 -6.53 1.83 2.88
CA SER A 226 -5.93 3.17 2.99
C SER A 226 -4.48 3.24 2.49
N GLY A 227 -3.63 2.26 2.84
CA GLY A 227 -2.23 2.24 2.37
C GLY A 227 -2.10 2.09 0.85
N CYS A 228 -3.02 1.38 0.18
CA CYS A 228 -3.08 1.37 -1.28
C CYS A 228 -3.58 2.72 -1.81
N GLY A 229 -4.60 3.31 -1.15
CA GLY A 229 -5.19 4.59 -1.55
C GLY A 229 -4.18 5.73 -1.58
N VAL A 230 -3.41 5.87 -0.52
CA VAL A 230 -2.34 6.88 -0.44
C VAL A 230 -1.34 6.70 -1.59
N ASN A 231 -0.85 5.48 -1.80
CA ASN A 231 0.15 5.21 -2.84
C ASN A 231 -0.38 5.42 -4.26
N ILE A 232 -1.65 5.07 -4.55
CA ILE A 232 -2.26 5.27 -5.87
C ILE A 232 -2.48 6.75 -6.14
N ARG A 233 -2.91 7.53 -5.15
CA ARG A 233 -3.03 8.98 -5.25
C ARG A 233 -1.69 9.67 -5.50
N ASP A 234 -0.60 9.05 -5.09
CA ASP A 234 0.75 9.57 -5.26
C ASP A 234 1.43 9.17 -6.58
N TYR A 235 0.80 8.36 -7.43
CA TYR A 235 1.40 7.96 -8.70
C TYR A 235 1.76 9.15 -9.59
N GLY A 236 0.95 10.20 -9.62
CA GLY A 236 1.25 11.44 -10.35
C GLY A 236 2.57 12.06 -9.91
N HIS A 237 2.83 12.13 -8.61
CA HIS A 237 4.10 12.59 -8.06
C HIS A 237 5.23 11.58 -8.32
N MET A 238 4.99 10.30 -8.08
CA MET A 238 5.98 9.22 -8.26
C MET A 238 6.53 9.16 -9.69
N PHE A 239 5.71 9.46 -10.69
CA PHE A 239 6.07 9.39 -12.11
C PHE A 239 6.19 10.75 -12.80
N ARG A 240 6.19 11.89 -12.07
CA ARG A 240 6.20 13.24 -12.64
C ARG A 240 7.36 13.53 -13.61
N GLU A 241 8.48 12.81 -13.44
CA GLU A 241 9.67 12.95 -14.27
C GLU A 241 9.79 11.86 -15.35
N ASP A 242 8.83 10.93 -15.43
CA ASP A 242 8.82 9.88 -16.47
C ASP A 242 8.00 10.36 -17.68
N PRO A 243 8.65 10.68 -18.81
CA PRO A 243 7.96 11.27 -19.98
C PRO A 243 6.92 10.33 -20.62
N ARG A 244 6.97 9.03 -20.31
CA ARG A 244 6.03 8.04 -20.87
C ARG A 244 4.85 7.78 -19.97
N LEU A 245 4.99 7.98 -18.66
CA LEU A 245 3.98 7.59 -17.66
C LEU A 245 3.38 8.77 -16.90
N ALA A 246 4.01 9.96 -16.94
CA ALA A 246 3.58 11.10 -16.14
C ALA A 246 2.11 11.48 -16.36
N ALA A 247 1.68 11.58 -17.62
CA ALA A 247 0.30 11.95 -17.94
C ALA A 247 -0.72 10.90 -17.46
N ASP A 248 -0.46 9.63 -17.73
CA ASP A 248 -1.35 8.54 -17.32
C ASP A 248 -1.36 8.36 -15.81
N ALA A 249 -0.21 8.49 -15.16
CA ALA A 249 -0.11 8.44 -13.70
C ALA A 249 -0.93 9.56 -13.05
N ALA A 250 -0.89 10.78 -13.58
CA ALA A 250 -1.69 11.90 -13.08
C ALA A 250 -3.20 11.65 -13.25
N ARG A 251 -3.63 11.10 -14.40
CA ARG A 251 -5.04 10.72 -14.66
C ARG A 251 -5.51 9.67 -13.66
N VAL A 252 -4.72 8.62 -13.45
CA VAL A 252 -5.01 7.54 -12.50
C VAL A 252 -5.09 8.07 -11.08
N SER A 253 -4.13 8.90 -10.65
CA SER A 253 -4.13 9.51 -9.31
C SER A 253 -5.38 10.35 -9.05
N ALA A 254 -5.82 11.13 -10.05
CA ALA A 254 -7.01 11.98 -9.94
C ALA A 254 -8.31 11.18 -9.76
N LEU A 255 -8.36 9.94 -10.25
CA LEU A 255 -9.52 9.05 -10.13
C LEU A 255 -9.50 8.19 -8.85
N ALA A 256 -8.40 8.19 -8.09
CA ALA A 256 -8.30 7.37 -6.88
C ALA A 256 -9.10 7.98 -5.73
N LEU A 257 -10.15 7.29 -5.31
CA LEU A 257 -11.07 7.71 -4.26
C LEU A 257 -11.25 6.61 -3.21
N ASP A 258 -11.46 7.02 -1.96
CA ASP A 258 -11.99 6.13 -0.93
C ASP A 258 -13.47 5.81 -1.21
N VAL A 259 -13.95 4.67 -0.72
CA VAL A 259 -15.36 4.29 -0.89
C VAL A 259 -16.32 5.36 -0.33
N THR A 260 -15.96 6.01 0.77
CA THR A 260 -16.76 7.08 1.39
C THR A 260 -16.83 8.34 0.53
N GLU A 261 -15.74 8.67 -0.16
CA GLU A 261 -15.71 9.80 -1.11
C GLU A 261 -16.58 9.54 -2.35
N VAL A 262 -16.61 8.29 -2.82
CA VAL A 262 -17.52 7.91 -3.93
C VAL A 262 -18.98 8.04 -3.47
N ILE A 263 -19.31 7.55 -2.26
CA ILE A 263 -20.68 7.66 -1.71
C ILE A 263 -21.07 9.14 -1.60
N ALA A 264 -20.18 10.02 -1.19
CA ALA A 264 -20.46 11.44 -1.07
C ALA A 264 -20.70 12.14 -2.43
N LYS A 265 -20.25 11.55 -3.54
CA LYS A 265 -20.48 12.05 -4.92
C LYS A 265 -21.76 11.51 -5.56
N LEU A 266 -22.39 10.49 -4.97
CA LEU A 266 -23.62 9.89 -5.46
C LEU A 266 -24.87 10.60 -4.93
#